data_da750d13196663459ea160eb05cc7b73
#
_entry.id   da750d13196663459ea160eb05cc7b73
#
_cell.length_a   1.000
_cell.length_b   1.000
_cell.length_c   1.000
_cell.angle_alpha   90.00
_cell.angle_beta   90.00
_cell.angle_gamma   90.00
#
_symmetry.space_group_name_H-M   'P 1'
#
loop_
_entity.id
_entity.type
_entity.pdbx_description
1 polymer ?
#
loop_
_entity_poly.entity_id
_entity_poly.type
_entity_poly.pdbx_seq_one_letter_code
_entity_poly.pdbx_strand_id
1 'polypeptide(L)'
;MRPQTAANKLGVYLPATPEEFQRTPISREALDELRADPPEWLVELRRTGPFPRDVVAQKLGISRAGLARGGSEDALDADQIGELLADPPDWLVHERQVYADVVAEKERLRAPSDR
;
A
#
# COMPACT_ATOMS: atom_id res chain seq x y z
N MET A 1 -20.12 0.28 5.28
CA MET A 1 -19.02 -0.69 5.13
C MET A 1 -18.23 -0.83 6.42
N ARG A 2 -17.54 -1.94 6.57
CA ARG A 2 -16.70 -2.16 7.73
C ARG A 2 -15.53 -1.19 7.75
N PRO A 3 -15.03 -0.82 8.93
CA PRO A 3 -13.87 0.08 9.02
C PRO A 3 -12.65 -0.42 8.23
N GLN A 4 -12.38 -1.74 8.25
CA GLN A 4 -11.26 -2.29 7.50
C GLN A 4 -11.43 -2.08 5.98
N THR A 5 -12.65 -2.24 5.48
CA THR A 5 -12.94 -2.00 4.07
C THR A 5 -12.71 -0.53 3.72
N ALA A 6 -13.17 0.38 4.59
CA ALA A 6 -12.97 1.81 4.38
C ALA A 6 -11.48 2.16 4.41
N ALA A 7 -10.74 1.60 5.38
CA ALA A 7 -9.30 1.84 5.48
C ALA A 7 -8.57 1.36 4.21
N ASN A 8 -8.95 0.18 3.70
CA ASN A 8 -8.36 -0.34 2.47
C ASN A 8 -8.61 0.60 1.29
N LYS A 9 -9.83 1.13 1.19
CA LYS A 9 -10.17 2.06 0.12
C LYS A 9 -9.43 3.39 0.24
N LEU A 10 -9.14 3.82 1.46
CA LEU A 10 -8.37 5.03 1.71
C LEU A 10 -6.86 4.80 1.61
N GLY A 11 -6.43 3.54 1.62
CA GLY A 11 -5.01 3.21 1.57
C GLY A 11 -4.27 3.47 2.87
N VAL A 12 -4.96 3.32 4.01
CA VAL A 12 -4.37 3.57 5.32
C VAL A 12 -4.41 2.32 6.20
N TYR A 13 -3.52 2.28 7.19
CA TYR A 13 -3.42 1.18 8.13
C TYR A 13 -4.43 1.39 9.25
N LEU A 14 -5.44 0.52 9.34
CA LEU A 14 -6.55 0.69 10.26
C LEU A 14 -6.12 0.91 11.73
N PRO A 15 -5.20 0.12 12.30
CA PRO A 15 -4.80 0.32 13.69
C PRO A 15 -4.20 1.70 13.99
N ALA A 16 -3.75 2.42 12.97
CA ALA A 16 -3.19 3.77 13.15
C ALA A 16 -4.23 4.87 12.99
N THR A 17 -5.48 4.52 12.64
CA THR A 17 -6.56 5.49 12.51
C THR A 17 -7.14 5.83 13.89
N PRO A 18 -7.91 6.93 14.01
CA PRO A 18 -8.58 7.23 15.26
C PRO A 18 -9.51 6.11 15.72
N GLU A 19 -9.65 5.95 17.02
CA GLU A 19 -10.46 4.91 17.60
C GLU A 19 -11.90 4.91 17.09
N GLU A 20 -12.48 6.07 16.91
CA GLU A 20 -13.85 6.19 16.39
C GLU A 20 -13.96 5.58 14.99
N PHE A 21 -12.96 5.81 14.16
CA PHE A 21 -12.93 5.24 12.82
C PHE A 21 -12.90 3.72 12.87
N GLN A 22 -12.15 3.16 13.82
CA GLN A 22 -11.98 1.71 13.96
C GLN A 22 -13.24 1.00 14.45
N ARG A 23 -14.10 1.72 15.18
CA ARG A 23 -15.26 1.12 15.82
C ARG A 23 -16.57 1.25 15.05
N THR A 24 -16.67 2.21 14.16
CA THR A 24 -17.93 2.57 13.54
C THR A 24 -17.93 2.24 12.07
N PRO A 25 -18.95 1.51 11.58
CA PRO A 25 -19.09 1.31 10.14
C PRO A 25 -19.23 2.66 9.44
N ILE A 26 -18.70 2.74 8.24
CA ILE A 26 -18.67 3.98 7.47
C ILE A 26 -19.54 3.83 6.24
N SER A 27 -20.39 4.82 5.99
CA SER A 27 -21.20 4.83 4.79
C SER A 27 -20.35 5.26 3.58
N ARG A 28 -20.82 4.95 2.38
CA ARG A 28 -20.15 5.40 1.18
C ARG A 28 -20.04 6.92 1.14
N GLU A 29 -21.10 7.60 1.58
CA GLU A 29 -21.12 9.06 1.62
C GLU A 29 -20.04 9.62 2.55
N ALA A 30 -19.90 9.02 3.74
CA ALA A 30 -18.88 9.44 4.69
C ALA A 30 -17.48 9.17 4.11
N LEU A 31 -17.29 8.06 3.42
CA LEU A 31 -16.02 7.76 2.76
C LEU A 31 -15.69 8.80 1.68
N ASP A 32 -16.70 9.16 0.88
CA ASP A 32 -16.51 10.18 -0.16
C ASP A 32 -16.15 11.53 0.43
N GLU A 33 -16.75 11.88 1.57
CA GLU A 33 -16.40 13.12 2.28
C GLU A 33 -14.95 13.10 2.76
N LEU A 34 -14.49 11.96 3.28
CA LEU A 34 -13.10 11.81 3.72
C LEU A 34 -12.13 11.99 2.55
N ARG A 35 -12.50 11.55 1.37
CA ARG A 35 -11.68 11.71 0.18
C ARG A 35 -11.68 13.14 -0.34
N ALA A 36 -12.85 13.78 -0.31
CA ALA A 36 -13.00 15.13 -0.84
C ALA A 36 -12.34 16.17 0.06
N ASP A 37 -12.44 16.00 1.37
CA ASP A 37 -11.89 16.91 2.35
C ASP A 37 -11.25 16.11 3.48
N PRO A 38 -10.04 15.56 3.25
CA PRO A 38 -9.42 14.68 4.23
C PRO A 38 -9.06 15.42 5.52
N PRO A 39 -9.42 14.83 6.67
CA PRO A 39 -9.02 15.39 7.95
C PRO A 39 -7.51 15.28 8.15
N GLU A 40 -6.98 16.04 9.10
CA GLU A 40 -5.55 16.08 9.36
C GLU A 40 -4.94 14.69 9.59
N TRP A 41 -5.63 13.82 10.36
CA TRP A 41 -5.10 12.49 10.63
C TRP A 41 -4.97 11.65 9.37
N LEU A 42 -5.89 11.82 8.41
CA LEU A 42 -5.84 11.08 7.16
C LEU A 42 -4.69 11.57 6.27
N VAL A 43 -4.52 12.88 6.19
CA VAL A 43 -3.42 13.48 5.44
C VAL A 43 -2.09 12.99 6.02
N GLU A 44 -1.95 12.99 7.33
CA GLU A 44 -0.72 12.58 7.99
C GLU A 44 -0.43 11.10 7.76
N LEU A 45 -1.44 10.23 7.86
CA LEU A 45 -1.26 8.80 7.61
C LEU A 45 -0.86 8.51 6.17
N ARG A 46 -1.39 9.26 5.22
CA ARG A 46 -1.03 9.08 3.82
C ARG A 46 0.38 9.56 3.52
N ARG A 47 0.86 10.53 4.29
CA ARG A 47 2.18 11.09 4.09
C ARG A 47 3.29 10.30 4.78
N THR A 48 3.07 9.96 6.04
CA THR A 48 4.12 9.36 6.87
C THR A 48 3.86 7.91 7.27
N GLY A 49 2.62 7.46 7.18
CA GLY A 49 2.25 6.10 7.57
C GLY A 49 2.01 5.97 9.07
N PRO A 50 2.04 4.77 9.61
CA PRO A 50 2.41 3.51 8.93
C PRO A 50 1.43 3.12 7.83
N PHE A 51 1.94 2.45 6.80
CA PHE A 51 1.16 2.05 5.64
C PHE A 51 0.79 0.57 5.70
N PRO A 52 -0.39 0.18 5.17
CA PRO A 52 -0.74 -1.24 5.10
C PRO A 52 0.13 -1.96 4.06
N ARG A 53 0.14 -3.30 4.15
CA ARG A 53 1.00 -4.13 3.28
C ARG A 53 0.86 -3.82 1.80
N ASP A 54 -0.35 -3.60 1.32
CA ASP A 54 -0.56 -3.31 -0.10
C ASP A 54 0.18 -2.05 -0.52
N VAL A 55 0.10 -1.02 0.31
CA VAL A 55 0.76 0.26 0.03
C VAL A 55 2.27 0.11 0.17
N VAL A 56 2.73 -0.64 1.19
CA VAL A 56 4.17 -0.90 1.38
C VAL A 56 4.74 -1.60 0.15
N ALA A 57 4.09 -2.66 -0.32
CA ALA A 57 4.55 -3.40 -1.50
C ALA A 57 4.61 -2.49 -2.73
N GLN A 58 3.59 -1.68 -2.92
CA GLN A 58 3.54 -0.74 -4.04
C GLN A 58 4.70 0.26 -3.99
N LYS A 59 4.97 0.81 -2.82
CA LYS A 59 6.05 1.78 -2.63
C LYS A 59 7.43 1.17 -2.81
N LEU A 60 7.58 -0.11 -2.45
CA LEU A 60 8.83 -0.83 -2.64
C LEU A 60 9.00 -1.36 -4.06
N GLY A 61 7.96 -1.33 -4.87
CA GLY A 61 8.00 -1.81 -6.25
C GLY A 61 7.98 -3.33 -6.35
N ILE A 62 7.26 -3.99 -5.46
CA ILE A 62 7.15 -5.45 -5.44
C ILE A 62 5.69 -5.85 -5.25
N SER A 63 5.40 -7.14 -5.42
CA SER A 63 4.07 -7.67 -5.18
C SER A 63 3.86 -7.94 -3.69
N ARG A 64 2.61 -8.10 -3.27
CA ARG A 64 2.30 -8.49 -1.91
C ARG A 64 2.92 -9.84 -1.56
N ALA A 65 2.89 -10.78 -2.51
CA ALA A 65 3.50 -12.08 -2.32
C ALA A 65 5.02 -11.95 -2.13
N GLY A 66 5.65 -11.05 -2.89
CA GLY A 66 7.06 -10.77 -2.74
C GLY A 66 7.40 -10.17 -1.38
N LEU A 67 6.54 -9.29 -0.88
CA LEU A 67 6.72 -8.70 0.43
C LEU A 67 6.64 -9.78 1.53
N ALA A 68 5.67 -10.69 1.42
CA ALA A 68 5.52 -11.78 2.38
C ALA A 68 6.74 -12.72 2.34
N ARG A 69 7.23 -13.03 1.14
CA ARG A 69 8.43 -13.88 1.01
C ARG A 69 9.66 -13.24 1.65
N GLY A 70 9.73 -11.91 1.61
CA GLY A 70 10.83 -11.17 2.23
C GLY A 70 10.73 -11.06 3.74
N GLY A 71 9.61 -11.53 4.33
CA GLY A 71 9.43 -11.50 5.77
C GLY A 71 8.96 -10.15 6.31
N SER A 72 8.63 -9.20 5.44
CA SER A 72 8.20 -7.87 5.87
C SER A 72 6.68 -7.79 5.80
N GLU A 73 6.02 -8.40 6.75
CA GLU A 73 4.56 -8.39 6.78
C GLU A 73 3.97 -7.27 7.60
N ASP A 74 4.79 -6.57 8.38
CA ASP A 74 4.32 -5.50 9.24
C ASP A 74 4.11 -4.21 8.46
N ALA A 75 3.27 -3.35 9.01
CA ALA A 75 3.11 -2.00 8.45
C ALA A 75 4.40 -1.23 8.63
N LEU A 76 4.81 -0.52 7.60
CA LEU A 76 6.04 0.28 7.62
C LEU A 76 5.67 1.75 7.40
N ASP A 77 6.43 2.63 8.04
CA ASP A 77 6.25 4.07 7.82
C ASP A 77 7.16 4.57 6.69
N ALA A 78 7.03 5.84 6.37
CA ALA A 78 7.79 6.45 5.27
C ALA A 78 9.29 6.35 5.49
N ASP A 79 9.76 6.53 6.72
CA ASP A 79 11.19 6.47 7.03
C ASP A 79 11.74 5.06 6.83
N GLN A 80 11.00 4.06 7.29
CA GLN A 80 11.40 2.65 7.13
C GLN A 80 11.47 2.26 5.66
N ILE A 81 10.47 2.69 4.88
CA ILE A 81 10.46 2.43 3.44
C ILE A 81 11.61 3.15 2.77
N GLY A 82 11.88 4.39 3.17
CA GLY A 82 13.01 5.15 2.64
C GLY A 82 14.34 4.48 2.89
N GLU A 83 14.52 3.90 4.08
CA GLU A 83 15.75 3.18 4.41
C GLU A 83 15.91 1.94 3.54
N LEU A 84 14.82 1.20 3.32
CA LEU A 84 14.86 0.01 2.46
C LEU A 84 15.19 0.36 1.02
N LEU A 85 14.69 1.49 0.54
CA LEU A 85 14.97 1.92 -0.83
C LEU A 85 16.38 2.47 -1.00
N ALA A 86 16.91 3.12 0.06
CA ALA A 86 18.24 3.69 0.02
C ALA A 86 19.32 2.62 0.04
N ASP A 87 19.11 1.54 0.79
CA ASP A 87 20.05 0.44 0.90
C ASP A 87 19.27 -0.87 0.89
N PRO A 88 18.78 -1.29 -0.29
CA PRO A 88 17.88 -2.45 -0.36
C PRO A 88 18.62 -3.75 0.02
N PRO A 89 18.00 -4.55 0.90
CA PRO A 89 18.54 -5.87 1.19
C PRO A 89 18.40 -6.80 -0.02
N ASP A 90 19.13 -7.89 -0.02
CA ASP A 90 19.15 -8.83 -1.14
C ASP A 90 17.77 -9.32 -1.52
N TRP A 91 16.92 -9.62 -0.53
CA TRP A 91 15.57 -10.11 -0.82
C TRP A 91 14.75 -9.06 -1.57
N LEU A 92 14.92 -7.77 -1.24
CA LEU A 92 14.18 -6.70 -1.91
C LEU A 92 14.66 -6.52 -3.34
N VAL A 93 15.98 -6.56 -3.55
CA VAL A 93 16.55 -6.48 -4.89
C VAL A 93 15.99 -7.60 -5.76
N HIS A 94 15.98 -8.82 -5.22
CA HIS A 94 15.45 -10.00 -5.93
C HIS A 94 13.97 -9.85 -6.26
N GLU A 95 13.15 -9.44 -5.29
CA GLU A 95 11.71 -9.32 -5.49
C GLU A 95 11.35 -8.19 -6.46
N ARG A 96 12.12 -7.11 -6.46
CA ARG A 96 11.91 -6.03 -7.42
C ARG A 96 12.18 -6.53 -8.84
N GLN A 97 13.18 -7.36 -9.02
CA GLN A 97 13.48 -7.94 -10.33
C GLN A 97 12.38 -8.90 -10.77
N VAL A 98 11.91 -9.76 -9.85
CA VAL A 98 10.81 -10.69 -10.12
C VAL A 98 9.56 -9.91 -10.54
N TYR A 99 9.23 -8.85 -9.82
CA TYR A 99 8.05 -8.05 -10.11
C TYR A 99 8.17 -7.35 -11.46
N ALA A 100 9.34 -6.80 -11.75
CA ALA A 100 9.59 -6.14 -13.03
C ALA A 100 9.42 -7.13 -14.20
N ASP A 101 9.90 -8.36 -14.02
CA ASP A 101 9.77 -9.39 -15.03
C ASP A 101 8.30 -9.79 -15.25
N VAL A 102 7.54 -9.90 -14.16
CA VAL A 102 6.11 -10.24 -14.26
C VAL A 102 5.34 -9.13 -14.95
N VAL A 103 5.61 -7.88 -14.60
CA VAL A 103 4.95 -6.72 -15.23
C VAL A 103 5.30 -6.65 -16.71
N ALA A 104 6.57 -6.85 -17.05
CA ALA A 104 7.00 -6.84 -18.45
C ALA A 104 6.30 -7.93 -19.25
N GLU A 105 6.16 -9.13 -18.67
CA GLU A 105 5.49 -10.23 -19.32
C GLU A 105 4.01 -9.92 -19.55
N LYS A 106 3.33 -9.35 -18.55
CA LYS A 106 1.94 -8.96 -18.68
C LYS A 106 1.74 -7.90 -19.76
N GLU A 107 2.63 -6.94 -19.81
CA GLU A 107 2.58 -5.90 -20.84
C GLU A 107 2.76 -6.48 -22.22
N ARG A 108 3.69 -7.41 -22.37
CA ARG A 108 3.93 -8.07 -23.64
C ARG A 108 2.71 -8.87 -24.10
N LEU A 109 2.07 -9.59 -23.18
CA LEU A 109 0.89 -10.39 -23.50
C LEU A 109 -0.35 -9.54 -23.74
N ARG A 110 -0.43 -8.38 -23.10
CA ARG A 110 -1.57 -7.49 -23.25
C ARG A 110 -1.48 -6.69 -24.55
N ALA A 111 -0.30 -6.29 -24.92
CA ALA A 111 -0.10 -5.47 -26.11
C ALA A 111 -0.48 -6.28 -27.35
N PRO A 112 -1.43 -5.79 -28.17
CA PRO A 112 -1.76 -6.49 -29.37
C PRO A 112 -0.56 -6.41 -30.28
N SER A 113 -0.23 -7.49 -30.82
CA SER A 113 0.86 -7.45 -31.71
C SER A 113 0.36 -6.85 -32.95
N ASP A 114 0.18 -5.89 -33.25
CA ASP A 114 -0.15 -5.32 -34.39
C ASP A 114 0.44 -5.78 -35.50
N ARG A 115 0.54 -6.21 -35.22
CA ARG A 115 1.22 -6.51 -36.03
C ARG A 115 1.03 -6.39 -36.69
#